data_5bf6f24b0a581c3ac6329726ef4005a5
#
_entry.id   5bf6f24b0a581c3ac6329726ef4005a5
#
_cell.length_a   1.000
_cell.length_b   1.000
_cell.length_c   1.000
_cell.angle_alpha   90.00
_cell.angle_beta   90.00
_cell.angle_gamma   90.00
#
_symmetry.space_group_name_H-M   'P 1'
#
loop_
_entity.id
_entity.type
_entity.pdbx_description
1 polymer ?
#
loop_
_entity_poly.entity_id
_entity_poly.type
_entity_poly.pdbx_seq_one_letter_code
_entity_poly.pdbx_strand_id
1 'polypeptide(L)'
;MFTYHHSRFATGLLVATALLGAACRDATSSDVASGNPTPSFSRSSHSEQGASAGFSVLANAAVSCTGGTVSGDVGTFQTAPPGAITLTEGCLIPGAKDIGGAAAKAAYQSFLDQYAALAPKAGDVCPVITGTLAGQSLSPGTYCVSSEAKTGVLTLSGGSNATWLIKVPSGALTSTNFSVVLAGGAQACNVTWWVDAATTMTTSAFQGNILAGAAITFTGGTLNGNAWAGAAGVGDVTFTGTAVAGCGSVRGGDDGDDDHGKGHKDKEKCNQGVGNGPEGCDPGNSNHRHGSNDEHGGTPGNPGRRGH
;
A
#
# COMPACT_ATOMS: atom_id res chain seq x y z
N MET A 1 -43.81 39.28 -17.08
CA MET A 1 -44.30 39.94 -15.87
C MET A 1 -44.39 38.84 -14.80
N PHE A 2 -43.31 38.54 -14.11
CA PHE A 2 -43.29 37.61 -12.96
C PHE A 2 -42.49 38.22 -11.85
N THR A 3 -43.16 38.40 -10.73
CA THR A 3 -42.75 39.11 -9.51
C THR A 3 -41.80 38.25 -8.68
N TYR A 4 -40.67 38.86 -8.29
CA TYR A 4 -39.73 38.33 -7.30
C TYR A 4 -40.26 38.48 -5.88
N HIS A 5 -40.31 37.42 -5.12
CA HIS A 5 -40.54 37.48 -3.65
C HIS A 5 -39.20 37.36 -2.92
N HIS A 6 -38.81 38.43 -2.26
CA HIS A 6 -37.76 38.43 -1.25
C HIS A 6 -38.31 37.90 0.08
N SER A 7 -37.72 36.87 0.61
CA SER A 7 -37.90 36.48 2.00
C SER A 7 -36.63 36.77 2.80
N ARG A 8 -36.76 37.75 3.70
CA ARG A 8 -35.74 38.06 4.72
C ARG A 8 -36.04 37.19 5.95
N PHE A 9 -35.07 36.46 6.46
CA PHE A 9 -35.13 35.92 7.82
C PHE A 9 -33.96 36.39 8.66
N ALA A 10 -34.38 36.74 9.85
CA ALA A 10 -33.73 37.52 10.84
C ALA A 10 -32.65 36.79 11.66
N THR A 11 -31.74 37.60 12.11
CA THR A 11 -30.74 37.49 13.16
C THR A 11 -31.22 36.77 14.42
N GLY A 12 -30.45 35.77 14.85
CA GLY A 12 -30.53 35.19 16.19
C GLY A 12 -29.13 35.12 16.81
N LEU A 13 -28.81 36.12 17.60
CA LEU A 13 -27.61 36.22 18.45
C LEU A 13 -27.85 35.39 19.72
N LEU A 14 -27.07 34.40 20.01
CA LEU A 14 -27.02 33.71 21.30
C LEU A 14 -25.60 33.72 21.84
N VAL A 15 -25.44 34.56 22.84
CA VAL A 15 -24.29 34.65 23.73
C VAL A 15 -24.45 33.58 24.81
N ALA A 16 -23.46 32.75 25.01
CA ALA A 16 -23.33 31.98 26.24
C ALA A 16 -21.88 31.98 26.71
N THR A 17 -21.78 32.48 27.92
CA THR A 17 -20.60 32.82 28.72
C THR A 17 -19.90 31.58 29.30
N ALA A 18 -18.59 31.64 29.30
CA ALA A 18 -17.55 31.20 30.22
C ALA A 18 -17.83 30.15 31.31
N LEU A 19 -16.89 29.25 31.45
CA LEU A 19 -16.34 28.86 32.77
C LEU A 19 -14.88 28.43 32.63
N LEU A 20 -14.02 29.16 33.34
CA LEU A 20 -12.59 28.89 33.54
C LEU A 20 -12.42 27.64 34.41
N GLY A 21 -11.48 26.77 33.99
CA GLY A 21 -10.91 25.74 34.83
C GLY A 21 -9.42 25.70 34.60
N ALA A 22 -8.67 26.40 35.46
CA ALA A 22 -7.21 26.34 35.48
C ALA A 22 -6.74 25.03 36.13
N ALA A 23 -5.84 24.33 35.49
CA ALA A 23 -4.95 23.37 36.14
C ALA A 23 -3.56 23.51 35.53
N CYS A 24 -2.69 24.19 36.25
CA CYS A 24 -1.25 24.20 36.03
C CYS A 24 -0.68 22.80 36.19
N ARG A 25 0.15 22.38 35.26
CA ARG A 25 1.31 21.50 35.55
C ARG A 25 2.47 21.92 34.67
N ASP A 26 3.52 22.33 35.36
CA ASP A 26 4.85 22.56 34.82
C ASP A 26 5.43 21.31 34.18
N ALA A 27 6.02 21.46 33.01
CA ALA A 27 7.17 20.71 32.60
C ALA A 27 7.96 21.54 31.59
N THR A 28 8.98 22.20 32.11
CA THR A 28 10.09 22.76 31.35
C THR A 28 10.82 21.65 30.59
N SER A 29 10.88 21.79 29.28
CA SER A 29 11.99 21.31 28.47
C SER A 29 12.01 22.08 27.17
N SER A 30 12.90 23.06 27.14
CA SER A 30 13.30 23.77 25.93
C SER A 30 14.27 22.89 25.17
N ASP A 31 13.85 22.36 24.03
CA ASP A 31 14.74 21.96 22.97
C ASP A 31 14.19 22.50 21.66
N VAL A 32 14.73 23.62 21.27
CA VAL A 32 14.54 24.22 19.96
C VAL A 32 15.38 23.42 18.97
N ALA A 33 14.84 22.34 18.42
CA ALA A 33 15.37 21.72 17.22
C ALA A 33 14.57 22.23 16.03
N SER A 34 15.14 23.20 15.34
CA SER A 34 14.74 23.60 14.01
C SER A 34 15.02 22.43 13.06
N GLY A 35 14.03 21.61 12.83
CA GLY A 35 14.04 20.50 11.92
C GLY A 35 12.69 20.40 11.25
N ASN A 36 12.66 20.73 9.96
CA ASN A 36 11.52 20.47 9.08
C ASN A 36 11.15 18.97 9.23
N PRO A 37 9.94 18.60 9.67
CA PRO A 37 9.58 17.19 9.79
C PRO A 37 9.40 16.63 8.39
N THR A 38 10.45 16.01 7.86
CA THR A 38 10.29 15.04 6.79
C THR A 38 9.40 13.92 7.36
N PRO A 39 8.28 13.55 6.73
CA PRO A 39 7.52 12.40 7.13
C PRO A 39 8.39 11.16 6.92
N SER A 40 9.06 10.73 7.98
CA SER A 40 9.73 9.45 8.01
C SER A 40 8.64 8.38 8.10
N PHE A 41 8.31 7.77 6.97
CA PHE A 41 7.64 6.49 6.99
C PHE A 41 8.60 5.47 7.59
N SER A 42 8.62 5.41 8.92
CA SER A 42 9.31 4.34 9.62
C SER A 42 8.78 3.02 9.08
N ARG A 43 9.67 2.22 8.52
CA ARG A 43 9.42 0.79 8.34
C ARG A 43 9.17 0.21 9.73
N SER A 44 7.93 0.28 10.19
CA SER A 44 7.50 -0.48 11.34
C SER A 44 7.66 -1.95 10.99
N SER A 45 8.52 -2.61 11.75
CA SER A 45 8.63 -4.06 11.77
C SER A 45 7.25 -4.69 11.64
N HIS A 46 7.02 -5.42 10.60
CA HIS A 46 6.06 -6.47 10.20
C HIS A 46 4.73 -6.66 10.93
N SER A 47 4.31 -5.82 11.88
CA SER A 47 3.08 -6.00 12.67
C SER A 47 2.07 -4.83 12.62
N GLU A 48 2.37 -3.73 11.89
CA GLU A 48 1.44 -2.59 11.75
C GLU A 48 1.32 -2.04 10.33
N GLN A 49 1.60 -2.83 9.33
CA GLN A 49 1.12 -2.52 7.99
C GLN A 49 -0.39 -2.77 8.03
N GLY A 50 -1.17 -1.69 8.03
CA GLY A 50 -2.62 -1.76 8.06
C GLY A 50 -3.16 -2.76 7.03
N ALA A 51 -4.31 -3.34 7.30
CA ALA A 51 -4.94 -4.40 6.49
C ALA A 51 -5.00 -4.12 4.97
N SER A 52 -4.82 -2.87 4.54
CA SER A 52 -4.72 -2.46 3.12
C SER A 52 -3.46 -2.97 2.41
N ALA A 53 -2.42 -3.34 3.14
CA ALA A 53 -1.13 -3.73 2.54
C ALA A 53 -1.17 -5.02 1.69
N GLY A 54 -2.23 -5.83 1.81
CA GLY A 54 -2.42 -7.04 0.99
C GLY A 54 -3.18 -6.81 -0.32
N PHE A 55 -3.92 -5.70 -0.46
CA PHE A 55 -4.76 -5.45 -1.62
C PHE A 55 -4.07 -4.53 -2.62
N SER A 56 -3.86 -5.03 -3.83
CA SER A 56 -3.40 -4.22 -4.96
C SER A 56 -4.48 -3.29 -5.49
N VAL A 57 -5.73 -3.74 -5.40
CA VAL A 57 -6.89 -2.97 -5.86
C VAL A 57 -7.98 -2.98 -4.80
N LEU A 58 -8.44 -1.79 -4.41
CA LEU A 58 -9.59 -1.59 -3.52
C LEU A 58 -10.55 -0.59 -4.14
N ALA A 59 -11.82 -0.94 -4.18
CA ALA A 59 -12.90 -0.06 -4.64
C ALA A 59 -13.98 0.09 -3.55
N ASN A 60 -14.67 1.23 -3.55
CA ASN A 60 -15.86 1.35 -2.71
C ASN A 60 -16.94 0.35 -3.16
N ALA A 61 -17.27 0.30 -4.45
CA ALA A 61 -18.34 -0.53 -4.96
C ALA A 61 -17.86 -1.64 -5.89
N ALA A 62 -17.30 -1.35 -7.05
CA ALA A 62 -17.01 -2.38 -8.04
C ALA A 62 -15.57 -2.32 -8.58
N VAL A 63 -15.06 -3.49 -8.95
CA VAL A 63 -13.84 -3.63 -9.75
C VAL A 63 -14.19 -4.34 -11.05
N SER A 64 -13.86 -3.73 -12.17
CA SER A 64 -14.04 -4.29 -13.51
C SER A 64 -12.68 -4.43 -14.20
N CYS A 65 -12.41 -5.60 -14.75
CA CYS A 65 -11.20 -5.85 -15.53
C CYS A 65 -11.56 -6.55 -16.85
N THR A 66 -11.18 -5.90 -17.95
CA THR A 66 -11.41 -6.37 -19.33
C THR A 66 -10.08 -6.53 -20.02
N GLY A 67 -9.64 -7.73 -20.30
CA GLY A 67 -8.35 -8.05 -20.91
C GLY A 67 -7.18 -7.42 -20.14
N GLY A 68 -6.29 -8.18 -19.57
CA GLY A 68 -5.17 -7.64 -18.78
C GLY A 68 -4.84 -8.54 -17.59
N THR A 69 -4.05 -8.01 -16.68
CA THR A 69 -3.63 -8.76 -15.48
C THR A 69 -3.60 -7.85 -14.26
N VAL A 70 -4.01 -8.35 -13.11
CA VAL A 70 -3.83 -7.67 -11.81
C VAL A 70 -3.14 -8.64 -10.87
N SER A 71 -1.87 -8.40 -10.55
CA SER A 71 -1.17 -9.15 -9.52
C SER A 71 -1.52 -8.63 -8.13
N GLY A 72 -1.78 -9.56 -7.19
CA GLY A 72 -2.20 -9.27 -5.83
C GLY A 72 -3.71 -9.38 -5.61
N ASP A 73 -4.12 -9.11 -4.39
CA ASP A 73 -5.50 -9.26 -3.97
C ASP A 73 -6.37 -8.08 -4.44
N VAL A 74 -7.64 -8.35 -4.70
CA VAL A 74 -8.62 -7.37 -5.16
C VAL A 74 -9.83 -7.39 -4.23
N GLY A 75 -10.26 -6.22 -3.78
CA GLY A 75 -11.37 -6.11 -2.84
C GLY A 75 -12.36 -4.99 -3.13
N THR A 76 -13.59 -5.16 -2.64
CA THR A 76 -14.61 -4.12 -2.60
C THR A 76 -15.10 -3.91 -1.17
N PHE A 77 -15.39 -2.66 -0.81
CA PHE A 77 -15.97 -2.36 0.51
C PHE A 77 -17.42 -2.81 0.60
N GLN A 78 -18.20 -2.54 -0.45
CA GLN A 78 -19.61 -2.92 -0.49
C GLN A 78 -19.77 -4.42 -0.77
N THR A 79 -20.78 -5.02 -0.15
CA THR A 79 -21.23 -6.37 -0.48
C THR A 79 -22.02 -6.37 -1.78
N ALA A 80 -22.14 -7.51 -2.41
CA ALA A 80 -22.99 -7.66 -3.61
C ALA A 80 -24.48 -7.57 -3.27
N PRO A 81 -25.32 -6.95 -4.14
CA PRO A 81 -25.02 -5.77 -4.94
C PRO A 81 -25.02 -4.52 -4.06
N PRO A 82 -24.26 -3.42 -4.36
CA PRO A 82 -23.56 -3.15 -5.62
C PRO A 82 -22.11 -3.66 -5.68
N GLY A 83 -21.54 -4.22 -4.58
CA GLY A 83 -20.17 -4.76 -4.62
C GLY A 83 -20.03 -5.84 -5.68
N ALA A 84 -19.03 -5.72 -6.56
CA ALA A 84 -18.78 -6.69 -7.63
C ALA A 84 -17.32 -6.69 -8.06
N ILE A 85 -16.81 -7.86 -8.46
CA ILE A 85 -15.53 -8.00 -9.18
C ILE A 85 -15.83 -8.73 -10.48
N THR A 86 -15.80 -8.00 -11.59
CA THR A 86 -16.16 -8.49 -12.92
C THR A 86 -14.93 -8.66 -13.79
N LEU A 87 -14.75 -9.84 -14.35
CA LEU A 87 -13.63 -10.17 -15.25
C LEU A 87 -14.18 -10.55 -16.61
N THR A 88 -13.68 -9.90 -17.66
CA THR A 88 -14.06 -10.17 -19.04
C THR A 88 -12.83 -10.22 -19.94
N GLU A 89 -12.97 -10.77 -21.14
CA GLU A 89 -11.94 -10.85 -22.18
C GLU A 89 -10.59 -11.38 -21.71
N GLY A 90 -10.62 -12.41 -20.84
CA GLY A 90 -9.41 -13.06 -20.36
C GLY A 90 -8.60 -12.26 -19.33
N CYS A 91 -9.20 -11.29 -18.65
CA CYS A 91 -8.54 -10.66 -17.52
C CYS A 91 -8.19 -11.68 -16.42
N LEU A 92 -6.96 -11.64 -15.93
CA LEU A 92 -6.45 -12.54 -14.90
C LEU A 92 -6.19 -11.80 -13.59
N ILE A 93 -6.77 -12.31 -12.51
CA ILE A 93 -6.47 -11.90 -11.13
C ILE A 93 -6.12 -13.18 -10.35
N PRO A 94 -4.82 -13.53 -10.24
CA PRO A 94 -4.39 -14.72 -9.49
C PRO A 94 -4.58 -14.58 -7.98
N GLY A 95 -4.62 -13.36 -7.46
CA GLY A 95 -4.85 -13.07 -6.04
C GLY A 95 -6.27 -13.35 -5.56
N ALA A 96 -6.48 -13.20 -4.26
CA ALA A 96 -7.79 -13.31 -3.64
C ALA A 96 -8.76 -12.22 -4.13
N LYS A 97 -10.03 -12.58 -4.22
CA LYS A 97 -11.13 -11.67 -4.54
C LYS A 97 -12.08 -11.59 -3.35
N ASP A 98 -12.14 -10.43 -2.71
CA ASP A 98 -12.97 -10.23 -1.51
C ASP A 98 -14.04 -9.17 -1.76
N ILE A 99 -15.32 -9.59 -1.88
CA ILE A 99 -16.44 -8.69 -2.13
C ILE A 99 -17.16 -8.40 -0.80
N GLY A 100 -16.82 -7.27 -0.20
CA GLY A 100 -17.44 -6.80 1.04
C GLY A 100 -17.20 -7.70 2.25
N GLY A 101 -16.17 -8.53 2.21
CA GLY A 101 -15.77 -9.37 3.34
C GLY A 101 -15.02 -8.56 4.41
N ALA A 102 -14.71 -9.19 5.51
CA ALA A 102 -14.08 -8.53 6.65
C ALA A 102 -12.69 -7.96 6.30
N ALA A 103 -11.90 -8.70 5.50
CA ALA A 103 -10.56 -8.28 5.10
C ALA A 103 -10.60 -7.06 4.18
N ALA A 104 -11.46 -7.08 3.14
CA ALA A 104 -11.62 -5.93 2.24
C ALA A 104 -12.15 -4.70 2.97
N LYS A 105 -13.10 -4.87 3.90
CA LYS A 105 -13.62 -3.75 4.71
C LYS A 105 -12.56 -3.15 5.62
N ALA A 106 -11.77 -3.96 6.30
CA ALA A 106 -10.68 -3.49 7.14
C ALA A 106 -9.60 -2.77 6.32
N ALA A 107 -9.24 -3.33 5.16
CA ALA A 107 -8.30 -2.72 4.23
C ALA A 107 -8.81 -1.38 3.70
N TYR A 108 -10.09 -1.32 3.36
CA TYR A 108 -10.72 -0.09 2.87
C TYR A 108 -10.77 0.99 3.95
N GLN A 109 -11.05 0.63 5.22
CA GLN A 109 -10.98 1.59 6.34
C GLN A 109 -9.56 2.15 6.50
N SER A 110 -8.54 1.29 6.44
CA SER A 110 -7.14 1.73 6.49
C SER A 110 -6.77 2.66 5.32
N PHE A 111 -7.35 2.42 4.14
CA PHE A 111 -7.22 3.33 3.00
C PHE A 111 -7.86 4.70 3.30
N LEU A 112 -9.08 4.73 3.87
CA LEU A 112 -9.74 5.99 4.23
C LEU A 112 -8.93 6.79 5.24
N ASP A 113 -8.39 6.14 6.26
CA ASP A 113 -7.56 6.78 7.28
C ASP A 113 -6.28 7.38 6.66
N GLN A 114 -5.63 6.63 5.77
CA GLN A 114 -4.45 7.09 5.04
C GLN A 114 -4.78 8.26 4.09
N TYR A 115 -5.89 8.16 3.35
CA TYR A 115 -6.36 9.21 2.46
C TYR A 115 -6.61 10.52 3.21
N ALA A 116 -7.29 10.45 4.37
CA ALA A 116 -7.57 11.59 5.23
C ALA A 116 -6.29 12.19 5.84
N ALA A 117 -5.35 11.34 6.25
CA ALA A 117 -4.07 11.79 6.82
C ALA A 117 -3.20 12.56 5.81
N LEU A 118 -3.25 12.14 4.53
CA LEU A 118 -2.48 12.75 3.45
C LEU A 118 -3.18 13.93 2.78
N ALA A 119 -4.47 14.17 3.08
CA ALA A 119 -5.22 15.29 2.51
C ALA A 119 -4.52 16.63 2.76
N PRO A 120 -4.60 17.60 1.83
CA PRO A 120 -4.10 18.94 2.05
C PRO A 120 -4.78 19.59 3.26
N LYS A 121 -3.98 20.18 4.14
CA LYS A 121 -4.48 20.89 5.33
C LYS A 121 -4.38 22.40 5.13
N ALA A 122 -5.23 23.15 5.83
CA ALA A 122 -5.14 24.60 5.82
C ALA A 122 -3.76 25.04 6.34
N GLY A 123 -3.04 25.82 5.53
CA GLY A 123 -1.68 26.25 5.83
C GLY A 123 -0.55 25.36 5.28
N ASP A 124 -0.88 24.23 4.69
CA ASP A 124 0.13 23.42 4.00
C ASP A 124 0.73 24.22 2.83
N VAL A 125 2.04 24.38 2.85
CA VAL A 125 2.79 24.95 1.71
C VAL A 125 3.22 23.81 0.81
N CYS A 126 2.51 23.65 -0.30
CA CYS A 126 2.83 22.64 -1.29
C CYS A 126 3.11 23.33 -2.62
N PRO A 127 4.36 23.32 -3.12
CA PRO A 127 4.66 23.90 -4.42
C PRO A 127 3.80 23.27 -5.51
N VAL A 128 3.04 24.08 -6.23
CA VAL A 128 2.19 23.59 -7.32
C VAL A 128 2.97 23.55 -8.61
N ILE A 129 3.09 22.36 -9.18
CA ILE A 129 3.65 22.15 -10.51
C ILE A 129 2.48 22.13 -11.49
N THR A 130 2.46 23.09 -12.41
CA THR A 130 1.44 23.20 -13.47
C THR A 130 1.88 22.48 -14.74
N GLY A 131 0.93 22.24 -15.63
CA GLY A 131 1.18 21.64 -16.93
C GLY A 131 1.24 20.12 -16.94
N THR A 132 1.83 19.58 -17.98
CA THR A 132 1.78 18.16 -18.34
C THR A 132 2.73 17.27 -17.56
N LEU A 133 3.66 17.80 -16.80
CA LEU A 133 4.80 17.16 -16.16
C LEU A 133 5.83 16.57 -17.13
N ALA A 134 5.70 16.78 -18.43
CA ALA A 134 6.63 16.30 -19.44
C ALA A 134 8.04 16.87 -19.21
N GLY A 135 9.05 16.00 -19.16
CA GLY A 135 10.44 16.36 -18.97
C GLY A 135 10.81 16.84 -17.55
N GLN A 136 9.88 16.78 -16.60
CA GLN A 136 10.17 17.10 -15.20
C GLN A 136 10.99 15.98 -14.55
N SER A 137 11.90 16.37 -13.66
CA SER A 137 12.62 15.45 -12.78
C SER A 137 12.43 15.91 -11.35
N LEU A 138 11.86 15.05 -10.50
CA LEU A 138 11.54 15.37 -9.13
C LEU A 138 12.43 14.58 -8.17
N SER A 139 13.06 15.28 -7.25
CA SER A 139 13.72 14.69 -6.08
C SER A 139 12.66 14.17 -5.07
N PRO A 140 13.06 13.33 -4.09
CA PRO A 140 12.17 12.91 -3.02
C PRO A 140 11.50 14.09 -2.31
N GLY A 141 10.20 13.97 -2.01
CA GLY A 141 9.48 15.04 -1.33
C GLY A 141 7.99 15.05 -1.59
N THR A 142 7.34 16.15 -1.17
CA THR A 142 5.90 16.37 -1.37
C THR A 142 5.69 17.46 -2.42
N TYR A 143 4.81 17.18 -3.37
CA TYR A 143 4.48 18.07 -4.49
C TYR A 143 2.98 18.17 -4.67
N CYS A 144 2.50 19.35 -5.02
CA CYS A 144 1.15 19.54 -5.54
C CYS A 144 1.22 19.71 -7.05
N VAL A 145 0.33 19.05 -7.77
CA VAL A 145 0.23 19.17 -9.22
C VAL A 145 -1.17 19.62 -9.60
N SER A 146 -1.26 20.44 -10.65
CA SER A 146 -2.54 20.86 -11.18
C SER A 146 -3.33 19.70 -11.80
N SER A 147 -4.64 19.85 -11.98
CA SER A 147 -5.51 18.86 -12.64
C SER A 147 -5.40 18.85 -14.17
N GLU A 148 -4.49 19.61 -14.75
CA GLU A 148 -4.22 19.56 -16.19
C GLU A 148 -3.79 18.16 -16.61
N ALA A 149 -4.17 17.76 -17.84
CA ALA A 149 -3.85 16.43 -18.36
C ALA A 149 -2.34 16.17 -18.40
N LYS A 150 -1.89 15.03 -17.88
CA LYS A 150 -0.48 14.63 -17.86
C LYS A 150 -0.12 13.90 -19.15
N THR A 151 1.02 14.27 -19.71
CA THR A 151 1.59 13.62 -20.91
C THR A 151 3.10 13.59 -20.84
N GLY A 152 3.73 12.77 -21.67
CA GLY A 152 5.20 12.68 -21.74
C GLY A 152 5.81 11.93 -20.56
N VAL A 153 7.01 12.31 -20.17
CA VAL A 153 7.80 11.58 -19.18
C VAL A 153 8.06 12.44 -17.94
N LEU A 154 7.70 11.91 -16.78
CA LEU A 154 8.12 12.40 -15.46
C LEU A 154 9.17 11.47 -14.89
N THR A 155 10.31 12.00 -14.47
CA THR A 155 11.36 11.21 -13.79
C THR A 155 11.33 11.46 -12.29
N LEU A 156 11.29 10.39 -11.49
CA LEU A 156 11.45 10.43 -10.05
C LEU A 156 12.83 9.86 -9.71
N SER A 157 13.75 10.72 -9.24
CA SER A 157 15.14 10.33 -9.02
C SER A 157 15.49 10.32 -7.54
N GLY A 158 15.86 9.14 -7.02
CA GLY A 158 16.25 8.96 -5.62
C GLY A 158 16.68 7.54 -5.30
N GLY A 159 17.19 7.30 -4.11
CA GLY A 159 17.58 5.96 -3.64
C GLY A 159 16.39 5.06 -3.33
N SER A 160 16.68 3.81 -2.97
CA SER A 160 15.66 2.77 -2.72
C SER A 160 14.69 3.08 -1.58
N ASN A 161 15.08 3.94 -0.63
CA ASN A 161 14.24 4.36 0.49
C ASN A 161 13.61 5.75 0.26
N ALA A 162 13.85 6.37 -0.90
CA ALA A 162 13.29 7.66 -1.23
C ALA A 162 11.77 7.58 -1.40
N THR A 163 11.05 8.62 -0.94
CA THR A 163 9.60 8.68 -0.98
C THR A 163 9.12 9.93 -1.71
N TRP A 164 8.01 9.77 -2.43
CA TRP A 164 7.32 10.88 -3.08
C TRP A 164 5.85 10.87 -2.68
N LEU A 165 5.34 12.04 -2.31
CA LEU A 165 3.93 12.29 -2.13
C LEU A 165 3.50 13.35 -3.16
N ILE A 166 2.75 12.94 -4.16
CA ILE A 166 2.27 13.81 -5.22
C ILE A 166 0.76 13.99 -5.04
N LYS A 167 0.34 15.22 -4.74
CA LYS A 167 -1.04 15.56 -4.47
C LYS A 167 -1.67 16.28 -5.66
N VAL A 168 -2.87 15.87 -6.06
CA VAL A 168 -3.76 16.59 -6.96
C VAL A 168 -4.91 17.16 -6.11
N PRO A 169 -4.73 18.35 -5.50
CA PRO A 169 -5.59 18.84 -4.42
C PRO A 169 -6.94 19.39 -4.91
N SER A 170 -7.13 19.46 -6.20
CA SER A 170 -8.40 19.88 -6.79
C SER A 170 -8.60 19.21 -8.15
N GLY A 171 -9.71 18.48 -8.30
CA GLY A 171 -10.08 17.82 -9.54
C GLY A 171 -9.43 16.47 -9.78
N ALA A 172 -9.49 16.02 -11.01
CA ALA A 172 -9.08 14.69 -11.44
C ALA A 172 -7.62 14.64 -11.87
N LEU A 173 -6.99 13.48 -11.71
CA LEU A 173 -5.74 13.15 -12.36
C LEU A 173 -6.04 12.45 -13.70
N THR A 174 -5.78 13.15 -14.79
CA THR A 174 -5.97 12.59 -16.14
C THR A 174 -4.64 12.46 -16.86
N SER A 175 -4.47 11.41 -17.63
CA SER A 175 -3.26 11.25 -18.44
C SER A 175 -3.49 10.50 -19.74
N THR A 176 -2.66 10.84 -20.74
CA THR A 176 -2.59 10.12 -22.01
C THR A 176 -1.14 10.01 -22.44
N ASN A 177 -0.68 8.78 -22.73
CA ASN A 177 0.71 8.52 -23.08
C ASN A 177 1.71 9.11 -22.06
N PHE A 178 1.38 9.03 -20.77
CA PHE A 178 2.18 9.54 -19.69
C PHE A 178 3.03 8.40 -19.10
N SER A 179 4.30 8.64 -18.90
CA SER A 179 5.23 7.68 -18.28
C SER A 179 5.87 8.26 -17.04
N VAL A 180 5.79 7.54 -15.94
CA VAL A 180 6.59 7.81 -14.75
C VAL A 180 7.81 6.89 -14.76
N VAL A 181 9.00 7.46 -14.78
CA VAL A 181 10.27 6.73 -14.79
C VAL A 181 10.96 6.87 -13.44
N LEU A 182 11.39 5.76 -12.88
CA LEU A 182 12.13 5.72 -11.62
C LEU A 182 13.63 5.64 -11.87
N ALA A 183 14.40 6.47 -11.23
CA ALA A 183 15.85 6.55 -11.39
C ALA A 183 16.58 6.52 -10.04
N GLY A 184 17.85 6.10 -10.04
CA GLY A 184 18.71 6.10 -8.85
C GLY A 184 18.36 5.00 -7.83
N GLY A 185 17.56 4.00 -8.21
CA GLY A 185 17.11 2.93 -7.31
C GLY A 185 15.74 3.19 -6.67
N ALA A 186 15.04 4.26 -7.06
CA ALA A 186 13.69 4.57 -6.60
C ALA A 186 12.73 3.40 -6.80
N GLN A 187 11.79 3.22 -5.87
CA GLN A 187 10.84 2.12 -5.86
C GLN A 187 9.42 2.64 -6.10
N ALA A 188 8.63 1.97 -6.96
CA ALA A 188 7.25 2.34 -7.24
C ALA A 188 6.39 2.41 -5.98
N CYS A 189 6.56 1.46 -5.08
CA CYS A 189 5.79 1.36 -3.84
C CYS A 189 6.06 2.50 -2.84
N ASN A 190 7.11 3.27 -3.04
CA ASN A 190 7.44 4.45 -2.26
C ASN A 190 6.89 5.76 -2.87
N VAL A 191 6.17 5.67 -3.97
CA VAL A 191 5.50 6.80 -4.61
C VAL A 191 4.01 6.73 -4.28
N THR A 192 3.47 7.83 -3.78
CA THR A 192 2.03 7.94 -3.45
C THR A 192 1.43 9.11 -4.19
N TRP A 193 0.35 8.85 -4.92
CA TRP A 193 -0.47 9.85 -5.58
C TRP A 193 -1.79 10.00 -4.82
N TRP A 194 -1.95 11.13 -4.16
CA TRP A 194 -3.20 11.51 -3.52
C TRP A 194 -4.02 12.35 -4.49
N VAL A 195 -5.23 11.92 -4.83
CA VAL A 195 -6.08 12.58 -5.83
C VAL A 195 -7.44 12.90 -5.21
N ASP A 196 -7.83 14.18 -5.23
CA ASP A 196 -9.08 14.66 -4.67
C ASP A 196 -10.32 14.02 -5.35
N ALA A 197 -10.28 13.88 -6.66
CA ALA A 197 -11.39 13.32 -7.43
C ALA A 197 -11.01 12.00 -8.13
N ALA A 198 -11.43 11.83 -9.38
CA ALA A 198 -11.18 10.62 -10.15
C ALA A 198 -9.75 10.57 -10.76
N THR A 199 -9.34 9.37 -11.11
CA THR A 199 -8.10 9.13 -11.87
C THR A 199 -8.45 8.43 -13.19
N THR A 200 -8.00 9.00 -14.33
CA THR A 200 -8.21 8.42 -15.66
C THR A 200 -6.89 8.37 -16.42
N MET A 201 -6.43 7.16 -16.73
CA MET A 201 -5.18 6.91 -17.41
C MET A 201 -5.42 6.21 -18.75
N THR A 202 -4.85 6.75 -19.83
CA THR A 202 -4.94 6.15 -21.16
C THR A 202 -3.53 5.88 -21.67
N THR A 203 -3.23 4.64 -22.05
CA THR A 203 -1.94 4.20 -22.61
C THR A 203 -0.72 4.70 -21.82
N SER A 204 -0.84 4.73 -20.50
CA SER A 204 0.17 5.30 -19.60
C SER A 204 0.97 4.21 -18.89
N ALA A 205 2.28 4.45 -18.67
CA ALA A 205 3.15 3.61 -17.84
C ALA A 205 3.31 4.30 -16.47
N PHE A 206 2.52 3.87 -15.50
CA PHE A 206 2.38 4.57 -14.23
C PHE A 206 3.11 3.85 -13.08
N GLN A 207 3.73 4.63 -12.21
CA GLN A 207 4.46 4.13 -11.05
C GLN A 207 3.90 4.79 -9.78
N GLY A 208 3.57 3.98 -8.80
CA GLY A 208 3.13 4.44 -7.48
C GLY A 208 1.70 4.05 -7.12
N ASN A 209 1.41 4.19 -5.83
CA ASN A 209 0.09 3.92 -5.27
C ASN A 209 -0.84 5.11 -5.53
N ILE A 210 -2.03 4.84 -6.04
CA ILE A 210 -3.06 5.84 -6.31
C ILE A 210 -4.13 5.74 -5.24
N LEU A 211 -4.32 6.82 -4.49
CA LEU A 211 -5.37 7.02 -3.52
C LEU A 211 -6.33 8.06 -4.09
N ALA A 212 -7.46 7.64 -4.61
CA ALA A 212 -8.42 8.52 -5.28
C ALA A 212 -9.70 8.73 -4.47
N GLY A 213 -10.17 9.97 -4.44
CA GLY A 213 -11.45 10.33 -3.82
C GLY A 213 -12.65 9.72 -4.56
N ALA A 214 -12.55 9.56 -5.88
CA ALA A 214 -13.58 8.95 -6.71
C ALA A 214 -13.04 7.74 -7.49
N ALA A 215 -13.57 7.46 -8.68
CA ALA A 215 -13.22 6.29 -9.47
C ALA A 215 -11.80 6.33 -10.06
N ILE A 216 -11.23 5.15 -10.30
CA ILE A 216 -9.99 4.97 -11.03
C ILE A 216 -10.26 4.19 -12.32
N THR A 217 -9.82 4.72 -13.46
CA THR A 217 -9.96 4.08 -14.77
C THR A 217 -8.64 4.04 -15.50
N PHE A 218 -8.24 2.86 -15.94
CA PHE A 218 -7.10 2.65 -16.83
C PHE A 218 -7.57 2.02 -18.14
N THR A 219 -7.11 2.58 -19.26
CA THR A 219 -7.33 2.03 -20.60
C THR A 219 -5.97 1.83 -21.26
N GLY A 220 -5.55 0.59 -21.37
CA GLY A 220 -4.18 0.22 -21.80
C GLY A 220 -3.10 0.63 -20.82
N GLY A 221 -1.86 0.30 -21.14
CA GLY A 221 -0.70 0.67 -20.35
C GLY A 221 -0.45 -0.21 -19.13
N THR A 222 0.29 0.32 -18.16
CA THR A 222 0.71 -0.41 -16.97
C THR A 222 0.58 0.43 -15.70
N LEU A 223 0.31 -0.23 -14.58
CA LEU A 223 0.41 0.33 -13.24
C LEU A 223 1.33 -0.55 -12.38
N ASN A 224 2.46 -0.01 -11.95
CA ASN A 224 3.26 -0.61 -10.88
C ASN A 224 2.94 0.14 -9.59
N GLY A 225 2.07 -0.41 -8.78
CA GLY A 225 1.52 0.22 -7.59
C GLY A 225 0.11 -0.27 -7.31
N ASN A 226 -0.50 0.30 -6.30
CA ASN A 226 -1.85 -0.04 -5.89
C ASN A 226 -2.87 0.98 -6.43
N ALA A 227 -4.10 0.55 -6.65
CA ALA A 227 -5.22 1.40 -7.06
C ALA A 227 -6.33 1.32 -6.01
N TRP A 228 -6.51 2.38 -5.21
CA TRP A 228 -7.52 2.46 -4.16
C TRP A 228 -8.45 3.64 -4.40
N ALA A 229 -9.73 3.36 -4.60
CA ALA A 229 -10.74 4.30 -5.11
C ALA A 229 -11.92 4.49 -4.18
N GLY A 230 -12.49 5.71 -4.19
CA GLY A 230 -13.76 6.01 -3.56
C GLY A 230 -13.67 6.58 -2.15
N ALA A 231 -12.56 7.21 -1.77
CA ALA A 231 -12.42 7.80 -0.44
C ALA A 231 -13.45 8.89 -0.13
N ALA A 232 -13.96 9.59 -1.14
CA ALA A 232 -15.01 10.60 -0.98
C ALA A 232 -16.44 10.05 -1.21
N GLY A 233 -16.62 8.72 -1.24
CA GLY A 233 -17.92 8.08 -1.39
C GLY A 233 -17.92 6.96 -2.43
N VAL A 234 -18.62 7.14 -3.54
CA VAL A 234 -18.69 6.11 -4.60
C VAL A 234 -17.42 6.14 -5.46
N GLY A 235 -16.77 4.99 -5.62
CA GLY A 235 -15.59 4.88 -6.49
C GLY A 235 -15.38 3.45 -6.92
N ASP A 236 -15.42 3.25 -8.24
CA ASP A 236 -15.12 1.98 -8.88
C ASP A 236 -13.68 1.98 -9.41
N VAL A 237 -13.12 0.80 -9.61
CA VAL A 237 -11.85 0.64 -10.32
C VAL A 237 -12.10 -0.12 -11.60
N THR A 238 -11.70 0.46 -12.74
CA THR A 238 -11.87 -0.15 -14.06
C THR A 238 -10.54 -0.26 -14.78
N PHE A 239 -10.19 -1.46 -15.21
CA PHE A 239 -9.04 -1.74 -16.05
C PHE A 239 -9.49 -2.34 -17.39
N THR A 240 -8.97 -1.79 -18.48
CA THR A 240 -9.18 -2.30 -19.84
C THR A 240 -7.83 -2.46 -20.52
N GLY A 241 -7.42 -3.68 -20.81
CA GLY A 241 -6.11 -3.98 -21.42
C GLY A 241 -4.90 -3.53 -20.61
N THR A 242 -5.02 -3.47 -19.27
CA THR A 242 -4.01 -2.92 -18.38
C THR A 242 -3.31 -4.02 -17.60
N ALA A 243 -1.99 -3.93 -17.46
CA ALA A 243 -1.22 -4.78 -16.53
C ALA A 243 -0.95 -4.01 -15.23
N VAL A 244 -1.39 -4.59 -14.11
CA VAL A 244 -1.19 -4.05 -12.76
C VAL A 244 -0.25 -4.96 -11.98
N ALA A 245 0.87 -4.40 -11.52
CA ALA A 245 1.78 -5.02 -10.57
C ALA A 245 1.63 -4.31 -9.22
N GLY A 246 0.86 -4.91 -8.31
CA GLY A 246 0.57 -4.32 -7.00
C GLY A 246 1.79 -4.30 -6.08
N CYS A 247 1.76 -3.39 -5.11
CA CYS A 247 2.73 -3.29 -4.03
C CYS A 247 2.41 -4.21 -2.83
N GLY A 248 1.38 -5.01 -2.92
CA GLY A 248 1.08 -6.04 -1.93
C GLY A 248 2.25 -7.00 -1.83
N SER A 249 2.52 -7.51 -0.63
CA SER A 249 3.48 -8.58 -0.46
C SER A 249 3.08 -9.70 -1.42
N VAL A 250 3.94 -9.97 -2.39
CA VAL A 250 3.89 -11.24 -3.11
C VAL A 250 3.94 -12.29 -2.00
N ARG A 251 2.83 -12.98 -1.74
CA ARG A 251 2.93 -14.27 -1.08
C ARG A 251 3.81 -15.04 -2.02
N GLY A 252 5.07 -15.22 -1.63
CA GLY A 252 5.99 -16.02 -2.39
C GLY A 252 5.29 -17.33 -2.69
N GLY A 253 4.88 -17.53 -3.94
CA GLY A 253 4.76 -18.86 -4.45
C GLY A 253 6.11 -19.49 -4.15
N ASP A 254 6.11 -20.71 -3.65
CA ASP A 254 7.28 -21.55 -3.58
C ASP A 254 7.87 -21.68 -5.00
N ASP A 255 8.57 -20.64 -5.43
CA ASP A 255 9.44 -20.71 -6.59
C ASP A 255 10.72 -21.34 -6.08
N GLY A 256 10.89 -22.59 -6.54
CA GLY A 256 11.96 -23.47 -6.16
C GLY A 256 13.30 -22.78 -6.08
N ASP A 257 13.94 -23.01 -4.99
CA ASP A 257 15.30 -22.67 -4.66
C ASP A 257 16.28 -22.84 -5.81
N ASP A 258 16.85 -21.70 -6.24
CA ASP A 258 18.21 -21.66 -6.73
C ASP A 258 19.00 -20.63 -5.91
N ASP A 259 19.19 -20.95 -4.62
CA ASP A 259 20.09 -20.19 -3.77
C ASP A 259 21.50 -20.78 -3.82
N HIS A 260 22.33 -20.17 -4.65
CA HIS A 260 23.77 -20.28 -4.51
C HIS A 260 24.33 -19.19 -3.60
N GLY A 261 24.37 -19.51 -2.33
CA GLY A 261 25.48 -19.09 -1.46
C GLY A 261 25.36 -17.75 -0.74
N LYS A 262 25.03 -17.78 0.54
CA LYS A 262 25.86 -17.34 1.66
C LYS A 262 25.11 -17.42 3.00
N GLY A 263 25.50 -18.39 3.80
CA GLY A 263 25.60 -18.27 5.26
C GLY A 263 24.33 -17.91 6.03
N HIS A 264 23.23 -18.64 5.86
CA HIS A 264 22.22 -18.71 6.89
C HIS A 264 22.64 -19.73 7.93
N LYS A 265 22.71 -19.27 9.19
CA LYS A 265 22.74 -20.18 10.33
C LYS A 265 21.44 -20.97 10.25
N ASP A 266 21.55 -22.22 9.86
CA ASP A 266 20.44 -23.17 9.87
C ASP A 266 19.80 -23.12 11.26
N LYS A 267 18.52 -22.75 11.28
CA LYS A 267 17.68 -23.09 12.43
C LYS A 267 17.58 -24.61 12.39
N GLU A 268 18.32 -25.26 13.27
CA GLU A 268 18.25 -26.70 13.45
C GLU A 268 16.78 -27.11 13.53
N LYS A 269 16.32 -27.86 12.54
CA LYS A 269 15.01 -28.50 12.59
C LYS A 269 15.14 -29.63 13.60
N CYS A 270 14.66 -29.37 14.78
CA CYS A 270 14.65 -30.39 15.84
C CYS A 270 13.84 -31.61 15.40
N ASN A 271 14.42 -32.75 15.44
CA ASN A 271 13.72 -34.00 15.25
C ASN A 271 12.85 -34.27 16.50
N GLN A 272 11.53 -34.27 16.32
CA GLN A 272 10.56 -34.56 17.38
C GLN A 272 10.41 -36.08 17.62
N GLY A 273 11.37 -36.87 17.20
CA GLY A 273 11.36 -38.32 17.35
C GLY A 273 11.57 -38.78 18.79
N VAL A 274 11.34 -40.07 19.01
CA VAL A 274 11.58 -40.76 20.29
C VAL A 274 13.08 -40.73 20.57
N GLY A 275 13.50 -40.06 21.65
CA GLY A 275 14.89 -40.00 22.08
C GLY A 275 15.42 -38.59 22.36
N ASN A 276 14.58 -37.57 22.24
CA ASN A 276 14.94 -36.22 22.69
C ASN A 276 14.92 -36.20 24.23
N GLY A 277 16.07 -36.09 24.81
CA GLY A 277 16.23 -35.93 26.24
C GLY A 277 15.99 -34.50 26.72
N PRO A 278 16.35 -34.19 27.99
CA PRO A 278 16.16 -32.87 28.57
C PRO A 278 17.01 -31.76 27.93
N GLU A 279 17.96 -32.08 27.06
CA GLU A 279 18.73 -31.12 26.25
C GLU A 279 17.95 -30.43 25.14
N GLY A 280 16.77 -30.94 24.80
CA GLY A 280 15.82 -30.27 23.90
C GLY A 280 15.93 -30.71 22.45
N CYS A 281 16.82 -30.20 21.68
CA CYS A 281 16.93 -30.48 20.24
C CYS A 281 18.05 -31.44 19.91
N ASP A 282 17.66 -32.61 19.38
CA ASP A 282 18.58 -33.59 18.84
C ASP A 282 18.53 -33.50 17.28
N PRO A 283 19.65 -33.31 16.57
CA PRO A 283 19.68 -33.14 15.13
C PRO A 283 19.26 -34.39 14.32
N GLY A 284 18.78 -35.43 15.01
CA GLY A 284 18.30 -36.65 14.35
C GLY A 284 19.39 -37.50 13.74
N ASN A 285 19.24 -38.77 13.91
CA ASN A 285 20.27 -39.77 13.70
C ASN A 285 20.44 -40.23 12.24
N SER A 286 19.61 -39.76 11.31
CA SER A 286 19.52 -40.39 10.00
C SER A 286 20.68 -40.09 9.04
N ASN A 287 21.57 -39.15 9.34
CA ASN A 287 22.62 -38.71 8.42
C ASN A 287 24.03 -38.71 8.96
N HIS A 288 24.28 -39.20 10.14
CA HIS A 288 25.62 -39.17 10.74
C HIS A 288 26.34 -40.48 10.58
N ARG A 289 27.41 -40.45 9.81
CA ARG A 289 28.34 -41.61 9.70
C ARG A 289 29.25 -41.76 10.91
N HIS A 290 29.41 -40.71 11.67
CA HIS A 290 30.33 -40.69 12.80
C HIS A 290 29.77 -39.75 13.90
N GLY A 291 29.45 -40.28 15.00
CA GLY A 291 28.93 -39.57 16.17
C GLY A 291 27.72 -40.24 16.77
N SER A 292 27.46 -39.97 18.01
CA SER A 292 26.31 -40.47 18.73
C SER A 292 25.31 -39.34 18.97
N ASN A 293 24.07 -39.63 18.77
CA ASN A 293 22.98 -38.75 19.12
C ASN A 293 22.27 -39.16 20.39
N ASP A 294 22.61 -40.29 20.92
CA ASP A 294 21.99 -40.70 22.18
C ASP A 294 22.79 -40.19 23.37
N GLU A 295 22.09 -39.91 24.44
CA GLU A 295 22.58 -39.28 25.64
C GLU A 295 23.64 -40.10 26.37
N HIS A 296 23.81 -41.32 25.96
CA HIS A 296 24.74 -42.27 26.57
C HIS A 296 25.93 -42.61 25.69
N GLY A 297 26.17 -41.83 24.62
CA GLY A 297 27.35 -42.00 23.78
C GLY A 297 27.23 -43.15 22.75
N GLY A 298 26.04 -43.62 22.45
CA GLY A 298 25.80 -44.63 21.42
C GLY A 298 26.13 -44.11 20.00
N THR A 299 26.50 -44.99 19.08
CA THR A 299 26.73 -44.60 17.69
C THR A 299 25.41 -44.55 16.94
N PRO A 300 25.09 -43.46 16.19
CA PRO A 300 23.88 -43.36 15.44
C PRO A 300 23.68 -44.56 14.48
N GLY A 301 22.52 -45.17 14.58
CA GLY A 301 22.17 -46.31 13.71
C GLY A 301 22.82 -47.63 14.09
N ASN A 302 23.55 -47.70 15.22
CA ASN A 302 24.07 -48.97 15.73
C ASN A 302 23.16 -49.50 16.85
N PRO A 303 22.21 -50.38 16.58
CA PRO A 303 21.50 -51.08 17.64
C PRO A 303 22.49 -51.87 18.42
N GLY A 304 22.72 -51.52 19.69
CA GLY A 304 23.67 -52.11 20.57
C GLY A 304 23.83 -53.63 20.37
N ARG A 305 25.06 -54.09 20.24
CA ARG A 305 25.37 -55.52 20.11
C ARG A 305 24.63 -56.22 21.26
N ARG A 306 23.68 -57.07 20.87
CA ARG A 306 23.10 -58.01 21.82
C ARG A 306 24.26 -58.93 22.25
N GLY A 307 24.69 -58.76 23.47
CA GLY A 307 25.62 -59.68 24.10
C GLY A 307 25.00 -61.06 24.14
N HIS A 308 25.77 -62.02 23.67
CA HIS A 308 25.52 -63.41 23.89
C HIS A 308 26.03 -63.79 25.26
#